data_ef372b914bfc815a8e260d52fcc2a172
#
_entry.id   ef372b914bfc815a8e260d52fcc2a172
#
_cell.length_a   1.000
_cell.length_b   1.000
_cell.length_c   1.000
_cell.angle_alpha   90.00
_cell.angle_beta   90.00
_cell.angle_gamma   90.00
#
_symmetry.space_group_name_H-M   'P 1'
#
loop_
_entity.id
_entity.type
_entity.pdbx_description
1 polymer ?
#
loop_
_entity_poly.entity_id
_entity_poly.type
_entity_poly.pdbx_seq_one_letter_code
_entity_poly.pdbx_strand_id
1 'polypeptide(L)'
;MTAPATDKIYLVGFMGSGKTTVARALGRRLGWRVIDLDEEIERREGRTISQVFAEHGETYFRKVEREVLLAFLPARHAIVATGGGTFIQAANRADILADGVTVWLDAAFHHIVDRVPSDGRRPLAADREAFAALFEERRAVYRLAHMRLDAQGRVEALVERLLHKLGW
;
A
#
# COMPACT_ATOMS: atom_id res chain seq x y z
N MET A 1 20.10 -1.12 -11.38
CA MET A 1 19.49 0.18 -11.06
C MET A 1 19.65 0.41 -9.55
N THR A 2 20.48 1.35 -9.17
CA THR A 2 20.59 1.77 -7.77
C THR A 2 19.27 2.45 -7.37
N ALA A 3 18.70 2.05 -6.24
CA ALA A 3 17.58 2.75 -5.67
C ALA A 3 17.92 4.22 -5.51
N PRO A 4 17.01 5.16 -5.81
CA PRO A 4 17.26 6.58 -5.62
C PRO A 4 17.63 6.87 -4.17
N ALA A 5 18.48 7.88 -3.96
CA ALA A 5 18.77 8.36 -2.60
C ALA A 5 17.45 8.65 -1.91
N THR A 6 17.24 8.05 -0.72
CA THR A 6 15.88 7.84 -0.24
C THR A 6 15.57 8.68 0.96
N ASP A 7 14.70 9.63 0.75
CA ASP A 7 13.99 10.34 1.82
C ASP A 7 12.49 10.02 1.83
N LYS A 8 12.10 8.97 1.08
CA LYS A 8 10.70 8.55 0.97
C LYS A 8 10.57 7.07 0.62
N ILE A 9 9.73 6.36 1.33
CA ILE A 9 9.45 4.94 1.12
C ILE A 9 7.97 4.76 0.83
N TYR A 10 7.67 4.05 -0.26
CA TYR A 10 6.31 3.61 -0.57
C TYR A 10 6.17 2.13 -0.25
N LEU A 11 5.14 1.78 0.53
CA LEU A 11 4.77 0.40 0.77
C LEU A 11 3.60 0.03 -0.13
N VAL A 12 3.80 -0.95 -0.99
CA VAL A 12 2.78 -1.46 -1.89
C VAL A 12 2.52 -2.94 -1.58
N GLY A 13 1.37 -3.43 -1.97
CA GLY A 13 0.99 -4.82 -1.73
C GLY A 13 -0.51 -4.96 -1.62
N PHE A 14 -0.95 -6.20 -1.56
CA PHE A 14 -2.37 -6.55 -1.53
C PHE A 14 -3.04 -6.05 -0.24
N MET A 15 -4.35 -5.88 -0.26
CA MET A 15 -5.12 -5.56 0.95
C MET A 15 -4.86 -6.62 2.03
N GLY A 16 -4.73 -6.20 3.29
CA GLY A 16 -4.44 -7.11 4.40
C GLY A 16 -2.99 -7.58 4.50
N SER A 17 -2.06 -7.04 3.70
CA SER A 17 -0.64 -7.41 3.78
C SER A 17 0.13 -6.75 4.93
N GLY A 18 -0.47 -5.77 5.62
CA GLY A 18 0.14 -5.12 6.77
C GLY A 18 0.88 -3.82 6.48
N LYS A 19 0.61 -3.18 5.34
CA LYS A 19 1.28 -1.94 4.93
C LYS A 19 1.19 -0.83 5.98
N THR A 20 0.01 -0.56 6.50
CA THR A 20 -0.21 0.49 7.50
C THR A 20 0.56 0.21 8.78
N THR A 21 0.52 -1.02 9.25
CA THR A 21 1.22 -1.45 10.48
C THR A 21 2.74 -1.30 10.33
N VAL A 22 3.29 -1.75 9.20
CA VAL A 22 4.72 -1.64 8.89
C VAL A 22 5.11 -0.17 8.71
N ALA A 23 4.28 0.63 8.03
CA ALA A 23 4.53 2.06 7.83
C ALA A 23 4.64 2.80 9.17
N ARG A 24 3.73 2.52 10.10
CA ARG A 24 3.76 3.13 11.44
C ARG A 24 4.99 2.73 12.24
N ALA A 25 5.38 1.47 12.17
CA ALA A 25 6.59 0.97 12.84
C ALA A 25 7.86 1.61 12.26
N LEU A 26 7.96 1.71 10.94
CA LEU A 26 9.05 2.41 10.25
C LEU A 26 9.09 3.89 10.62
N GLY A 27 7.94 4.55 10.64
CA GLY A 27 7.84 5.96 11.00
C GLY A 27 8.38 6.24 12.40
N ARG A 28 8.03 5.38 13.36
CA ARG A 28 8.58 5.49 14.73
C ARG A 28 10.09 5.26 14.75
N ARG A 29 10.57 4.27 13.99
CA ARG A 29 11.99 3.91 13.95
C ARG A 29 12.87 4.99 13.31
N LEU A 30 12.36 5.64 12.26
CA LEU A 30 13.11 6.65 11.48
C LEU A 30 12.80 8.09 11.90
N GLY A 31 11.77 8.32 12.70
CA GLY A 31 11.27 9.66 12.99
C GLY A 31 10.64 10.34 11.78
N TRP A 32 10.08 9.56 10.85
CA TRP A 32 9.49 10.04 9.62
C TRP A 32 7.97 10.11 9.71
N ARG A 33 7.38 11.01 8.94
CA ARG A 33 5.93 11.13 8.79
C ARG A 33 5.37 9.88 8.12
N VAL A 34 4.25 9.39 8.64
CA VAL A 34 3.50 8.28 8.02
C VAL A 34 2.28 8.86 7.31
N ILE A 35 2.09 8.48 6.06
CA ILE A 35 0.95 8.86 5.21
C ILE A 35 0.28 7.56 4.77
N ASP A 36 -0.96 7.34 5.21
CA ASP A 36 -1.79 6.25 4.72
C ASP A 36 -2.79 6.82 3.73
N LEU A 37 -2.68 6.42 2.45
CA LEU A 37 -3.50 7.00 1.38
C LEU A 37 -4.99 6.70 1.57
N ASP A 38 -5.35 5.52 2.08
CA ASP A 38 -6.75 5.19 2.34
C ASP A 38 -7.32 6.09 3.45
N GLU A 39 -6.56 6.31 4.52
CA GLU A 39 -6.97 7.24 5.59
C GLU A 39 -7.11 8.68 5.08
N GLU A 40 -6.20 9.12 4.21
CA GLU A 40 -6.27 10.47 3.63
C GLU A 40 -7.48 10.63 2.69
N ILE A 41 -7.82 9.58 1.94
CA ILE A 41 -9.04 9.57 1.12
C ILE A 41 -10.28 9.68 2.01
N GLU A 42 -10.34 8.88 3.08
CA GLU A 42 -11.48 8.91 4.01
C GLU A 42 -11.61 10.27 4.70
N ARG A 43 -10.49 10.87 5.08
CA ARG A 43 -10.48 12.21 5.67
C ARG A 43 -10.99 13.27 4.69
N ARG A 44 -10.55 13.21 3.45
CA ARG A 44 -10.96 14.16 2.40
C ARG A 44 -12.44 14.03 2.06
N GLU A 45 -12.93 12.79 1.94
CA GLU A 45 -14.31 12.53 1.55
C GLU A 45 -15.30 12.63 2.72
N GLY A 46 -14.81 12.57 3.96
CA GLY A 46 -15.66 12.52 5.15
C GLY A 46 -16.46 11.23 5.26
N ARG A 47 -15.99 10.15 4.64
CA ARG A 47 -16.68 8.86 4.50
C ARG A 47 -15.67 7.72 4.45
N THR A 48 -16.13 6.50 4.75
CA THR A 48 -15.29 5.31 4.58
C THR A 48 -15.10 4.99 3.09
N ILE A 49 -14.04 4.24 2.79
CA ILE A 49 -13.79 3.75 1.43
C ILE A 49 -15.01 3.00 0.89
N SER A 50 -15.60 2.13 1.71
CA SER A 50 -16.82 1.38 1.32
C SER A 50 -17.98 2.31 0.96
N GLN A 51 -18.17 3.39 1.71
CA GLN A 51 -19.22 4.37 1.42
C GLN A 51 -18.94 5.12 0.12
N VAL A 52 -17.69 5.48 -0.15
CA VAL A 52 -17.30 6.14 -1.41
C VAL A 52 -17.60 5.21 -2.59
N PHE A 53 -17.24 3.93 -2.51
CA PHE A 53 -17.56 2.96 -3.56
C PHE A 53 -19.08 2.79 -3.76
N ALA A 54 -19.83 2.66 -2.66
CA ALA A 54 -21.26 2.47 -2.73
C ALA A 54 -22.00 3.68 -3.34
N GLU A 55 -21.55 4.88 -3.04
CA GLU A 55 -22.23 6.12 -3.46
C GLU A 55 -21.76 6.62 -4.83
N HIS A 56 -20.49 6.42 -5.17
CA HIS A 56 -19.88 7.04 -6.35
C HIS A 56 -19.24 6.05 -7.31
N GLY A 57 -18.99 4.81 -6.89
CA GLY A 57 -18.38 3.77 -7.72
C GLY A 57 -16.86 3.84 -7.82
N GLU A 58 -16.29 2.86 -8.53
CA GLU A 58 -14.84 2.69 -8.61
C GLU A 58 -14.14 3.81 -9.36
N THR A 59 -14.68 4.27 -10.47
CA THR A 59 -14.08 5.33 -11.29
C THR A 59 -13.86 6.61 -10.48
N TYR A 60 -14.87 7.01 -9.69
CA TYR A 60 -14.76 8.16 -8.80
C TYR A 60 -13.68 7.92 -7.73
N PHE A 61 -13.69 6.75 -7.10
CA PHE A 61 -12.69 6.39 -6.10
C PHE A 61 -11.27 6.48 -6.66
N ARG A 62 -11.03 5.93 -7.85
CA ARG A 62 -9.71 5.98 -8.50
C ARG A 62 -9.26 7.41 -8.82
N LYS A 63 -10.21 8.28 -9.17
CA LYS A 63 -9.92 9.70 -9.37
C LYS A 63 -9.46 10.37 -8.08
N VAL A 64 -10.19 10.15 -6.98
CA VAL A 64 -9.84 10.72 -5.67
C VAL A 64 -8.50 10.15 -5.17
N GLU A 65 -8.29 8.85 -5.32
CA GLU A 65 -7.02 8.19 -4.97
C GLU A 65 -5.84 8.83 -5.70
N ARG A 66 -6.01 9.07 -7.00
CA ARG A 66 -5.00 9.76 -7.82
C ARG A 66 -4.70 11.17 -7.32
N GLU A 67 -5.74 11.95 -7.03
CA GLU A 67 -5.59 13.31 -6.52
C GLU A 67 -4.88 13.33 -5.17
N VAL A 68 -5.22 12.41 -4.28
CA VAL A 68 -4.58 12.29 -2.96
C VAL A 68 -3.11 11.91 -3.11
N LEU A 69 -2.79 10.94 -3.96
CA LEU A 69 -1.39 10.58 -4.23
C LEU A 69 -0.59 11.80 -4.71
N LEU A 70 -1.11 12.53 -5.69
CA LEU A 70 -0.44 13.72 -6.23
C LEU A 70 -0.22 14.80 -5.16
N ALA A 71 -1.16 14.97 -4.26
CA ALA A 71 -1.04 15.94 -3.17
C ALA A 71 0.12 15.62 -2.22
N PHE A 72 0.51 14.36 -2.08
CA PHE A 72 1.59 13.93 -1.20
C PHE A 72 2.94 13.67 -1.90
N LEU A 73 3.03 13.83 -3.22
CA LEU A 73 4.31 13.73 -3.92
C LEU A 73 5.38 14.68 -3.38
N PRO A 74 5.06 15.93 -2.99
CA PRO A 74 6.07 16.84 -2.44
C PRO A 74 6.60 16.47 -1.05
N ALA A 75 5.90 15.60 -0.31
CA ALA A 75 6.31 15.22 1.05
C ALA A 75 7.66 14.50 1.04
N ARG A 76 8.56 14.90 1.95
CA ARG A 76 9.87 14.28 2.15
C ARG A 76 9.96 13.71 3.56
N HIS A 77 10.94 12.83 3.79
CA HIS A 77 11.10 12.10 5.05
C HIS A 77 9.77 11.46 5.47
N ALA A 78 9.19 10.71 4.53
CA ALA A 78 7.85 10.16 4.66
C ALA A 78 7.81 8.68 4.26
N ILE A 79 6.90 7.97 4.91
CA ILE A 79 6.55 6.59 4.56
C ILE A 79 5.10 6.61 4.12
N VAL A 80 4.84 6.18 2.90
CA VAL A 80 3.52 6.17 2.29
C VAL A 80 3.01 4.74 2.20
N ALA A 81 1.96 4.43 2.95
CA ALA A 81 1.21 3.19 2.79
C ALA A 81 0.14 3.41 1.72
N THR A 82 0.24 2.68 0.62
CA THR A 82 -0.72 2.78 -0.48
C THR A 82 -1.94 1.89 -0.24
N GLY A 83 -3.04 2.16 -0.93
CA GLY A 83 -4.16 1.24 -1.02
C GLY A 83 -3.81 0.02 -1.89
N GLY A 84 -4.60 -1.05 -1.77
CA GLY A 84 -4.33 -2.29 -2.50
C GLY A 84 -4.31 -2.13 -4.02
N GLY A 85 -5.05 -1.18 -4.56
CA GLY A 85 -5.13 -0.91 -6.00
C GLY A 85 -4.36 0.30 -6.49
N THR A 86 -3.74 1.08 -5.60
CA THR A 86 -3.05 2.32 -5.98
C THR A 86 -1.94 2.06 -7.00
N PHE A 87 -1.07 1.11 -6.71
CA PHE A 87 0.08 0.76 -7.55
C PHE A 87 -0.32 0.03 -8.84
N ILE A 88 -1.53 -0.51 -8.90
CA ILE A 88 -2.06 -1.20 -10.09
C ILE A 88 -2.32 -0.19 -11.23
N GLN A 89 -2.71 1.03 -10.91
CA GLN A 89 -2.92 2.09 -11.89
C GLN A 89 -1.58 2.55 -12.47
N ALA A 90 -1.42 2.47 -13.78
CA ALA A 90 -0.13 2.73 -14.44
C ALA A 90 0.43 4.13 -14.18
N ALA A 91 -0.42 5.16 -14.17
CA ALA A 91 0.01 6.52 -13.89
C ALA A 91 0.49 6.69 -12.45
N ASN A 92 -0.22 6.10 -11.47
CA ASN A 92 0.20 6.10 -10.07
C ASN A 92 1.53 5.38 -9.91
N ARG A 93 1.67 4.22 -10.53
CA ARG A 93 2.89 3.41 -10.46
C ARG A 93 4.11 4.17 -10.99
N ALA A 94 3.95 4.85 -12.12
CA ALA A 94 5.04 5.64 -12.70
C ALA A 94 5.52 6.73 -11.74
N ASP A 95 4.59 7.46 -11.12
CA ASP A 95 4.94 8.53 -10.17
C ASP A 95 5.56 7.95 -8.89
N ILE A 96 5.02 6.87 -8.36
CA ILE A 96 5.53 6.21 -7.15
C ILE A 96 6.97 5.72 -7.36
N LEU A 97 7.23 5.03 -8.48
CA LEU A 97 8.56 4.50 -8.79
C LEU A 97 9.59 5.61 -9.02
N ALA A 98 9.17 6.76 -9.53
CA ALA A 98 10.06 7.90 -9.76
C ALA A 98 10.34 8.72 -8.49
N ASP A 99 9.41 8.72 -7.53
CA ASP A 99 9.44 9.62 -6.38
C ASP A 99 10.17 9.06 -5.15
N GLY A 100 10.15 7.75 -4.94
CA GLY A 100 10.77 7.14 -3.77
C GLY A 100 11.06 5.66 -3.92
N VAL A 101 11.66 5.06 -2.91
CA VAL A 101 11.88 3.61 -2.91
C VAL A 101 10.56 2.91 -2.66
N THR A 102 10.21 2.01 -3.55
CA THR A 102 8.97 1.24 -3.51
C THR A 102 9.26 -0.17 -3.05
N VAL A 103 8.59 -0.57 -1.98
CA VAL A 103 8.75 -1.88 -1.34
C VAL A 103 7.44 -2.65 -1.41
N TRP A 104 7.47 -3.79 -2.04
CA TRP A 104 6.33 -4.71 -2.06
C TRP A 104 6.33 -5.57 -0.79
N LEU A 105 5.29 -5.46 0.03
CA LEU A 105 5.04 -6.36 1.14
C LEU A 105 4.30 -7.60 0.61
N ASP A 106 5.03 -8.69 0.45
CA ASP A 106 4.50 -9.93 -0.10
C ASP A 106 4.02 -10.84 1.03
N ALA A 107 2.72 -10.82 1.29
CA ALA A 107 2.06 -11.67 2.28
C ALA A 107 1.42 -12.88 1.58
N ALA A 108 1.47 -14.03 2.23
CA ALA A 108 0.81 -15.23 1.72
C ALA A 108 -0.71 -15.06 1.73
N PHE A 109 -1.37 -15.60 0.70
CA PHE A 109 -2.82 -15.45 0.52
C PHE A 109 -3.63 -15.92 1.72
N HIS A 110 -3.26 -17.03 2.32
CA HIS A 110 -3.99 -17.57 3.49
C HIS A 110 -3.93 -16.62 4.71
N HIS A 111 -2.81 -15.91 4.92
CA HIS A 111 -2.72 -14.88 5.96
C HIS A 111 -3.58 -13.68 5.66
N ILE A 112 -3.69 -13.31 4.38
CA ILE A 112 -4.55 -12.21 3.95
C ILE A 112 -6.02 -12.54 4.17
N VAL A 113 -6.45 -13.74 3.80
CA VAL A 113 -7.85 -14.20 4.00
C VAL A 113 -8.24 -14.14 5.47
N ASP A 114 -7.33 -14.54 6.38
CA ASP A 114 -7.59 -14.53 7.82
C ASP A 114 -7.72 -13.11 8.39
N ARG A 115 -7.11 -12.12 7.76
CA ARG A 115 -7.08 -10.72 8.22
C ARG A 115 -8.19 -9.86 7.63
N VAL A 116 -8.69 -10.20 6.44
CA VAL A 116 -9.71 -9.41 5.75
C VAL A 116 -11.11 -9.85 6.23
N PRO A 117 -11.89 -8.94 6.86
CA PRO A 117 -13.23 -9.29 7.29
C PRO A 117 -14.15 -9.62 6.12
N SER A 118 -14.99 -10.62 6.29
CA SER A 118 -16.03 -11.01 5.32
C SER A 118 -17.32 -10.21 5.47
N ASP A 119 -17.30 -9.10 6.20
CA ASP A 119 -18.47 -8.31 6.61
C ASP A 119 -18.85 -7.18 5.64
N GLY A 120 -18.33 -7.19 4.42
CA GLY A 120 -18.62 -6.19 3.40
C GLY A 120 -17.79 -4.92 3.46
N ARG A 121 -16.89 -4.76 4.44
CA ARG A 121 -15.96 -3.62 4.50
C ARG A 121 -14.93 -3.65 3.35
N ARG A 122 -14.75 -4.82 2.74
CA ARG A 122 -13.90 -5.05 1.57
C ARG A 122 -14.73 -5.81 0.54
N PRO A 123 -15.47 -5.12 -0.37
CA PRO A 123 -16.42 -5.78 -1.29
C PRO A 123 -15.80 -6.89 -2.15
N LEU A 124 -14.53 -6.76 -2.52
CA LEU A 124 -13.83 -7.76 -3.35
C LEU A 124 -13.50 -9.05 -2.60
N ALA A 125 -13.58 -9.05 -1.26
CA ALA A 125 -13.30 -10.23 -0.44
C ALA A 125 -14.54 -11.14 -0.27
N ALA A 126 -15.73 -10.72 -0.72
CA ALA A 126 -16.99 -11.48 -0.55
C ALA A 126 -16.99 -12.79 -1.34
N ASP A 127 -16.32 -12.83 -2.49
CA ASP A 127 -16.13 -14.02 -3.33
C ASP A 127 -14.68 -14.48 -3.22
N ARG A 128 -14.45 -15.60 -2.52
CA ARG A 128 -13.09 -16.11 -2.25
C ARG A 128 -12.35 -16.51 -3.53
N GLU A 129 -13.04 -17.08 -4.50
CA GLU A 129 -12.42 -17.49 -5.77
C GLU A 129 -12.00 -16.27 -6.59
N ALA A 130 -12.89 -15.29 -6.73
CA ALA A 130 -12.58 -14.02 -7.38
C ALA A 130 -11.48 -13.26 -6.63
N PHE A 131 -11.49 -13.33 -5.29
CA PHE A 131 -10.47 -12.73 -4.44
C PHE A 131 -9.08 -13.35 -4.66
N ALA A 132 -9.01 -14.68 -4.77
CA ALA A 132 -7.78 -15.40 -5.08
C ALA A 132 -7.25 -15.04 -6.47
N ALA A 133 -8.13 -14.96 -7.46
CA ALA A 133 -7.76 -14.56 -8.83
C ALA A 133 -7.20 -13.13 -8.86
N LEU A 134 -7.85 -12.21 -8.15
CA LEU A 134 -7.39 -10.82 -8.01
C LEU A 134 -6.01 -10.75 -7.34
N PHE A 135 -5.79 -11.55 -6.31
CA PHE A 135 -4.49 -11.64 -5.63
C PHE A 135 -3.37 -12.02 -6.59
N GLU A 136 -3.56 -13.08 -7.38
CA GLU A 136 -2.57 -13.54 -8.35
C GLU A 136 -2.32 -12.52 -9.47
N GLU A 137 -3.38 -11.93 -9.99
CA GLU A 137 -3.29 -10.88 -11.01
C GLU A 137 -2.48 -9.68 -10.50
N ARG A 138 -2.75 -9.22 -9.29
CA ARG A 138 -2.06 -8.07 -8.71
C ARG A 138 -0.61 -8.34 -8.37
N ARG A 139 -0.26 -9.57 -7.97
CA ARG A 139 1.13 -9.95 -7.68
C ARG A 139 2.07 -9.64 -8.85
N ALA A 140 1.63 -9.89 -10.07
CA ALA A 140 2.43 -9.61 -11.27
C ALA A 140 2.81 -8.12 -11.36
N VAL A 141 1.93 -7.24 -10.92
CA VAL A 141 2.20 -5.79 -10.92
C VAL A 141 3.08 -5.38 -9.73
N TYR A 142 2.83 -5.92 -8.54
CA TYR A 142 3.66 -5.58 -7.37
C TYR A 142 5.13 -5.96 -7.55
N ARG A 143 5.44 -6.95 -8.37
CA ARG A 143 6.82 -7.32 -8.72
C ARG A 143 7.61 -6.20 -9.40
N LEU A 144 6.93 -5.17 -9.92
CA LEU A 144 7.56 -4.01 -10.52
C LEU A 144 8.13 -3.03 -9.48
N ALA A 145 7.85 -3.23 -8.19
CA ALA A 145 8.45 -2.45 -7.11
C ALA A 145 9.97 -2.60 -7.08
N HIS A 146 10.68 -1.61 -6.51
CA HIS A 146 12.13 -1.65 -6.44
C HIS A 146 12.65 -2.84 -5.63
N MET A 147 11.93 -3.24 -4.59
CA MET A 147 12.31 -4.40 -3.79
C MET A 147 11.09 -5.14 -3.23
N ARG A 148 11.29 -6.41 -2.95
CA ARG A 148 10.31 -7.29 -2.33
C ARG A 148 10.72 -7.56 -0.88
N LEU A 149 9.77 -7.51 0.03
CA LEU A 149 9.93 -7.90 1.42
C LEU A 149 8.90 -8.98 1.76
N ASP A 150 9.38 -10.15 2.15
CA ASP A 150 8.50 -11.20 2.66
C ASP A 150 7.86 -10.69 3.96
N ALA A 151 6.53 -10.63 3.98
CA ALA A 151 5.76 -10.06 5.08
C ALA A 151 5.51 -11.06 6.23
N GLN A 152 6.25 -12.16 6.30
CA GLN A 152 6.13 -13.11 7.40
C GLN A 152 6.91 -12.65 8.62
N GLY A 153 6.36 -12.96 9.80
CA GLY A 153 6.98 -12.70 11.07
C GLY A 153 6.48 -11.44 11.75
N ARG A 154 7.15 -11.05 12.82
CA ARG A 154 6.79 -9.89 13.64
C ARG A 154 7.14 -8.60 12.90
N VAL A 155 6.35 -7.55 13.14
CA VAL A 155 6.52 -6.24 12.51
C VAL A 155 7.93 -5.68 12.75
N GLU A 156 8.46 -5.82 13.95
CA GLU A 156 9.81 -5.36 14.30
C GLU A 156 10.88 -6.04 13.46
N ALA A 157 10.75 -7.34 13.23
CA ALA A 157 11.68 -8.09 12.38
C ALA A 157 11.56 -7.68 10.91
N LEU A 158 10.34 -7.38 10.44
CA LEU A 158 10.12 -6.85 9.10
C LEU A 158 10.82 -5.50 8.90
N VAL A 159 10.68 -4.62 9.87
CA VAL A 159 11.33 -3.29 9.85
C VAL A 159 12.85 -3.44 9.78
N GLU A 160 13.44 -4.28 10.62
CA GLU A 160 14.89 -4.49 10.61
C GLU A 160 15.38 -5.09 9.29
N ARG A 161 14.66 -6.07 8.73
CA ARG A 161 15.00 -6.63 7.42
C ARG A 161 14.93 -5.57 6.31
N LEU A 162 13.93 -4.69 6.37
CA LEU A 162 13.79 -3.62 5.40
C LEU A 162 14.93 -2.61 5.50
N LEU A 163 15.25 -2.16 6.71
CA LEU A 163 16.36 -1.25 6.94
C LEU A 163 17.68 -1.84 6.46
N HIS A 164 17.93 -3.11 6.76
CA HIS A 164 19.12 -3.82 6.27
C HIS A 164 19.18 -3.84 4.73
N LYS A 165 18.05 -4.13 4.06
CA LYS A 165 17.99 -4.09 2.59
C LYS A 165 18.25 -2.71 2.01
N LEU A 166 17.89 -1.66 2.74
CA LEU A 166 18.14 -0.27 2.35
C LEU A 166 19.58 0.18 2.64
N GLY A 167 20.35 -0.63 3.38
CA GLY A 167 21.69 -0.29 3.80
C GLY A 167 21.75 0.66 4.99
N TRP A 168 20.74 0.61 5.85
CA TRP A 168 20.58 1.50 7.02
C TRP A 168 20.68 0.74 8.34
#